data_c1d2cf43404f6a72152b79849098420a
#
_entry.id   c1d2cf43404f6a72152b79849098420a
#
_cell.length_a   1.000
_cell.length_b   1.000
_cell.length_c   1.000
_cell.angle_alpha   90.00
_cell.angle_beta   90.00
_cell.angle_gamma   90.00
#
_symmetry.space_group_name_H-M   'P 1'
#
loop_
_entity.id
_entity.type
_entity.pdbx_description
1 polymer ?
#
loop_
_entity_poly.entity_id
_entity_poly.type
_entity_poly.pdbx_seq_one_letter_code
_entity_poly.pdbx_strand_id
1 'polypeptide(L)'
;TKRGDDLVIGFHIQEGARYRIEEVRFESDEALSVEALRGQVRTRKRGRLGGVPLLGIFSDGGRFDPDLFEEDKRVLELHYRRLGYRQARVTGGPIIEDDGSRLAVVFQVTKGRRSDVSGIEIRGNDTVTTEALLSRVSLKPGDPRDRLRELAGERSIRELYAARGRPYSEVRTAYNAETGVLAYEVVEGPPVTIGRVLIEFENPDPKTRPYVVRRELLVDEGDPYNGLLLDRSRQRLFRLGFFSRVSMRTPGFDEGEETVDVNVALRERSAGSVNVRGGFSPSEGVRGTLELLQRNWNGTGRRLGSKMRLGTLGNRYEITFVEPWTFATPTRTTLRIFRDNLEEQDDTLTTGALINLSQSIFTHNRVSVQYRYQEFALAGGADGEKIEDKGIQSTLSAVGAAFLRDTRDDLFAPGKGWYNEVRFEVAGGPAGGKTRFTRVTTDARYFRRPVGDIVFASQLRLGVSSRRADLSPISSTERFRLGGSTTVRGYPERSLGVQDRFGAFRGDLLFQGNAEVRIPIKGVVGMAYFVDIGNLWIDYGDIVDDPPKVAVGGGLRVQTPIGPVRVDIGAPLSRLRDLDQNPKLWVALGNAF
;
A
#
# COMPACT_ATOMS: atom_id res chain seq x y z
N THR A 1 -30.53 46.67 9.60
CA THR A 1 -31.21 47.51 10.62
C THR A 1 -30.33 47.58 11.87
N LYS A 2 -30.07 48.77 12.37
CA LYS A 2 -29.42 48.98 13.68
C LYS A 2 -30.41 48.67 14.82
N ARG A 3 -30.02 47.87 15.76
CA ARG A 3 -30.77 47.59 16.98
C ARG A 3 -29.81 47.76 18.16
N GLY A 4 -29.78 48.97 18.73
CA GLY A 4 -28.78 49.38 19.70
C GLY A 4 -27.41 49.61 19.03
N ASP A 5 -26.32 49.21 19.67
CA ASP A 5 -24.96 49.29 19.12
C ASP A 5 -24.61 48.11 18.18
N ASP A 6 -25.50 47.13 17.97
CA ASP A 6 -25.28 45.97 17.12
C ASP A 6 -25.80 46.19 15.71
N LEU A 7 -25.03 45.77 14.71
CA LEU A 7 -25.41 45.73 13.31
C LEU A 7 -26.07 44.38 12.99
N VAL A 8 -27.39 44.37 12.80
CA VAL A 8 -28.12 43.17 12.38
C VAL A 8 -28.21 43.12 10.86
N ILE A 9 -27.55 42.13 10.24
CA ILE A 9 -27.65 41.84 8.81
C ILE A 9 -28.73 40.78 8.63
N GLY A 10 -29.85 41.14 8.04
CA GLY A 10 -30.93 40.21 7.70
C GLY A 10 -30.76 39.72 6.25
N PHE A 11 -30.69 38.43 6.05
CA PHE A 11 -30.73 37.81 4.72
C PHE A 11 -32.17 37.39 4.41
N HIS A 12 -32.76 37.95 3.36
CA HIS A 12 -34.02 37.48 2.82
C HIS A 12 -33.71 36.47 1.71
N ILE A 13 -34.02 35.18 1.93
CA ILE A 13 -33.80 34.12 0.98
C ILE A 13 -35.17 33.69 0.43
N GLN A 14 -35.35 33.82 -0.88
CA GLN A 14 -36.52 33.28 -1.57
C GLN A 14 -36.06 32.00 -2.28
N GLU A 15 -36.41 30.85 -1.73
CA GLU A 15 -36.09 29.55 -2.34
C GLU A 15 -36.93 29.40 -3.61
N GLY A 16 -36.28 29.26 -4.79
CA GLY A 16 -36.89 28.93 -6.05
C GLY A 16 -37.34 27.48 -6.16
N ALA A 17 -37.98 27.10 -7.27
CA ALA A 17 -38.37 25.72 -7.52
C ALA A 17 -37.17 24.78 -7.57
N ARG A 18 -37.29 23.61 -6.94
CA ARG A 18 -36.21 22.58 -6.91
C ARG A 18 -36.34 21.67 -8.12
N TYR A 19 -35.48 21.84 -9.11
CA TYR A 19 -35.44 21.01 -10.29
C TYR A 19 -34.50 19.81 -10.11
N ARG A 20 -34.86 18.70 -10.79
CA ARG A 20 -34.03 17.50 -10.88
C ARG A 20 -33.68 17.23 -12.32
N ILE A 21 -32.43 16.81 -12.55
CA ILE A 21 -31.94 16.47 -13.88
C ILE A 21 -32.64 15.19 -14.37
N GLU A 22 -33.47 15.33 -15.39
CA GLU A 22 -34.14 14.21 -16.07
C GLU A 22 -33.31 13.71 -17.25
N GLU A 23 -32.54 14.60 -17.89
CA GLU A 23 -31.75 14.28 -19.06
C GLU A 23 -30.42 15.04 -19.08
N VAL A 24 -29.35 14.38 -19.58
CA VAL A 24 -28.08 15.01 -19.93
C VAL A 24 -27.83 14.76 -21.41
N ARG A 25 -27.79 15.84 -22.19
CA ARG A 25 -27.60 15.83 -23.65
C ARG A 25 -26.23 16.35 -24.02
N PHE A 26 -25.65 15.74 -25.06
CA PHE A 26 -24.41 16.18 -25.68
C PHE A 26 -24.67 16.49 -27.14
N GLU A 27 -24.50 17.76 -27.52
CA GLU A 27 -24.65 18.25 -28.88
C GLU A 27 -23.24 18.54 -29.44
N SER A 28 -22.91 17.94 -30.57
CA SER A 28 -21.61 18.10 -31.23
C SER A 28 -21.79 17.90 -32.76
N ASP A 29 -20.99 18.63 -33.55
CA ASP A 29 -20.97 18.58 -35.01
C ASP A 29 -20.65 17.19 -35.60
N GLU A 30 -19.96 16.32 -34.85
CA GLU A 30 -19.75 14.89 -35.14
C GLU A 30 -19.47 14.18 -33.79
N ALA A 31 -20.34 13.30 -33.37
CA ALA A 31 -20.29 12.77 -32.00
C ALA A 31 -19.19 11.71 -31.79
N LEU A 32 -18.30 11.94 -30.80
CA LEU A 32 -17.82 10.83 -29.98
C LEU A 32 -19.04 10.12 -29.37
N SER A 33 -18.93 8.81 -29.11
CA SER A 33 -20.10 8.10 -28.57
C SER A 33 -20.56 8.80 -27.28
N VAL A 34 -21.87 9.01 -27.18
CA VAL A 34 -22.49 9.66 -26.01
C VAL A 34 -22.08 8.96 -24.71
N GLU A 35 -21.84 7.62 -24.77
CA GLU A 35 -21.36 6.83 -23.66
C GLU A 35 -19.96 7.25 -23.19
N ALA A 36 -19.05 7.53 -24.12
CA ALA A 36 -17.69 7.98 -23.80
C ALA A 36 -17.71 9.35 -23.11
N LEU A 37 -18.55 10.27 -23.57
CA LEU A 37 -18.70 11.60 -22.96
C LEU A 37 -19.39 11.53 -21.59
N ARG A 38 -20.41 10.69 -21.43
CA ARG A 38 -21.07 10.43 -20.14
C ARG A 38 -20.10 9.89 -19.08
N GLY A 39 -19.12 9.10 -19.50
CA GLY A 39 -18.08 8.58 -18.61
C GLY A 39 -17.16 9.66 -18.03
N GLN A 40 -17.05 10.82 -18.69
CA GLN A 40 -16.16 11.91 -18.28
C GLN A 40 -16.81 12.92 -17.32
N VAL A 41 -18.14 13.05 -17.34
CA VAL A 41 -18.86 14.05 -16.54
C VAL A 41 -19.42 13.45 -15.25
N ARG A 42 -19.51 14.27 -14.22
CA ARG A 42 -20.14 13.94 -12.93
C ARG A 42 -21.62 14.33 -12.88
N THR A 43 -22.04 15.30 -13.68
CA THR A 43 -23.46 15.67 -13.85
C THR A 43 -24.25 14.48 -14.38
N ARG A 44 -25.18 13.96 -13.59
CA ARG A 44 -25.94 12.75 -13.93
C ARG A 44 -27.43 12.94 -13.71
N LYS A 45 -28.24 12.29 -14.55
CA LYS A 45 -29.67 12.18 -14.33
C LYS A 45 -29.98 11.36 -13.07
N ARG A 46 -31.17 11.51 -12.54
CA ARG A 46 -31.68 10.68 -11.43
C ARG A 46 -31.63 9.20 -11.80
N GLY A 47 -30.84 8.42 -11.06
CA GLY A 47 -30.75 6.98 -11.25
C GLY A 47 -32.05 6.30 -10.81
N ARG A 48 -32.77 5.62 -11.72
CA ARG A 48 -33.79 4.62 -11.38
C ARG A 48 -33.08 3.29 -11.07
N LEU A 49 -32.61 3.10 -9.87
CA LEU A 49 -32.31 1.77 -9.37
C LEU A 49 -33.58 1.22 -8.74
N GLY A 50 -34.15 0.22 -9.41
CA GLY A 50 -35.42 -0.37 -9.07
C GLY A 50 -35.51 -0.78 -7.59
N GLY A 51 -36.55 -0.29 -6.91
CA GLY A 51 -37.26 -0.97 -5.85
C GLY A 51 -36.56 -1.24 -4.50
N VAL A 52 -35.28 -0.88 -4.29
CA VAL A 52 -34.61 -1.15 -3.01
C VAL A 52 -34.45 0.18 -2.23
N PRO A 53 -35.23 0.38 -1.15
CA PRO A 53 -35.24 1.65 -0.40
C PRO A 53 -33.88 2.02 0.24
N LEU A 54 -33.05 1.04 0.52
CA LEU A 54 -31.77 1.24 1.23
C LEU A 54 -30.68 1.91 0.38
N LEU A 55 -30.71 1.77 -0.95
CA LEU A 55 -29.71 2.35 -1.88
C LEU A 55 -30.05 3.78 -2.33
N GLY A 56 -31.30 4.22 -2.17
CA GLY A 56 -31.73 5.57 -2.50
C GLY A 56 -31.23 6.67 -1.56
N ILE A 57 -30.77 6.30 -0.37
CA ILE A 57 -30.26 7.24 0.64
C ILE A 57 -28.87 7.78 0.26
N PHE A 58 -28.13 7.09 -0.61
CA PHE A 58 -26.75 7.42 -0.99
C PHE A 58 -26.58 8.03 -2.38
N SER A 59 -27.65 8.28 -3.13
CA SER A 59 -27.58 8.98 -4.42
C SER A 59 -27.82 10.48 -4.22
N ASP A 60 -27.03 11.35 -4.87
CA ASP A 60 -27.19 12.82 -4.85
C ASP A 60 -28.45 13.30 -5.61
N GLY A 61 -29.43 12.45 -5.76
CA GLY A 61 -30.78 12.77 -6.20
C GLY A 61 -30.93 13.49 -7.56
N GLY A 62 -29.87 13.59 -8.38
CA GLY A 62 -29.90 14.27 -9.68
C GLY A 62 -30.18 15.78 -9.54
N ARG A 63 -29.64 16.46 -8.55
CA ARG A 63 -29.72 17.93 -8.43
C ARG A 63 -28.74 18.58 -9.42
N PHE A 64 -29.16 19.69 -10.01
CA PHE A 64 -28.25 20.52 -10.78
C PHE A 64 -27.36 21.34 -9.83
N ASP A 65 -26.05 21.23 -10.04
CA ASP A 65 -25.02 21.99 -9.36
C ASP A 65 -24.28 22.81 -10.42
N PRO A 66 -24.38 24.15 -10.40
CA PRO A 66 -23.71 25.00 -11.36
C PRO A 66 -22.19 24.87 -11.36
N ASP A 67 -21.56 24.73 -10.17
CA ASP A 67 -20.11 24.63 -10.05
C ASP A 67 -19.61 23.30 -10.63
N LEU A 68 -20.31 22.21 -10.35
CA LEU A 68 -20.03 20.91 -10.93
C LEU A 68 -20.21 20.92 -12.46
N PHE A 69 -21.21 21.61 -12.97
CA PHE A 69 -21.44 21.74 -14.42
C PHE A 69 -20.29 22.50 -15.09
N GLU A 70 -19.80 23.59 -14.48
CA GLU A 70 -18.63 24.33 -14.98
C GLU A 70 -17.35 23.47 -14.93
N GLU A 71 -17.17 22.65 -13.88
CA GLU A 71 -16.08 21.67 -13.83
C GLU A 71 -16.18 20.64 -14.95
N ASP A 72 -17.36 20.07 -15.16
CA ASP A 72 -17.62 19.10 -16.23
C ASP A 72 -17.34 19.67 -17.64
N LYS A 73 -17.68 20.93 -17.91
CA LYS A 73 -17.32 21.59 -19.17
C LYS A 73 -15.80 21.61 -19.38
N ARG A 74 -15.03 21.98 -18.34
CA ARG A 74 -13.56 21.99 -18.40
C ARG A 74 -12.99 20.60 -18.62
N VAL A 75 -13.56 19.58 -17.96
CA VAL A 75 -13.16 18.18 -18.14
C VAL A 75 -13.40 17.72 -19.58
N LEU A 76 -14.56 18.05 -20.16
CA LEU A 76 -14.86 17.73 -21.56
C LEU A 76 -13.93 18.47 -22.53
N GLU A 77 -13.68 19.76 -22.34
CA GLU A 77 -12.70 20.51 -23.16
C GLU A 77 -11.31 19.86 -23.10
N LEU A 78 -10.85 19.49 -21.90
CA LEU A 78 -9.57 18.80 -21.73
C LEU A 78 -9.56 17.45 -22.44
N HIS A 79 -10.66 16.70 -22.37
CA HIS A 79 -10.82 15.42 -23.07
C HIS A 79 -10.68 15.59 -24.59
N TYR A 80 -11.39 16.55 -25.18
CA TYR A 80 -11.27 16.84 -26.61
C TYR A 80 -9.88 17.34 -27.00
N ARG A 81 -9.24 18.18 -26.17
CA ARG A 81 -7.86 18.64 -26.42
C ARG A 81 -6.86 17.48 -26.43
N ARG A 82 -7.05 16.44 -25.59
CA ARG A 82 -6.25 15.21 -25.62
C ARG A 82 -6.45 14.39 -26.90
N LEU A 83 -7.60 14.51 -27.53
CA LEU A 83 -7.92 13.87 -28.80
C LEU A 83 -7.45 14.69 -30.03
N GLY A 84 -6.67 15.74 -29.82
CA GLY A 84 -6.10 16.58 -30.88
C GLY A 84 -6.91 17.82 -31.24
N TYR A 85 -8.08 18.03 -30.64
CA TYR A 85 -8.97 19.19 -30.92
C TYR A 85 -8.59 20.36 -30.01
N ARG A 86 -7.51 21.06 -30.32
CA ARG A 86 -6.95 22.12 -29.45
C ARG A 86 -7.88 23.31 -29.20
N GLN A 87 -8.75 23.62 -30.17
CA GLN A 87 -9.68 24.74 -30.12
C GLN A 87 -11.04 24.33 -29.56
N ALA A 88 -11.17 23.10 -29.03
CA ALA A 88 -12.41 22.62 -28.48
C ALA A 88 -12.93 23.55 -27.37
N ARG A 89 -14.20 23.92 -27.49
CA ARG A 89 -14.95 24.68 -26.49
C ARG A 89 -16.22 23.93 -26.16
N VAL A 90 -16.57 23.94 -24.87
CA VAL A 90 -17.82 23.37 -24.38
C VAL A 90 -18.64 24.48 -23.74
N THR A 91 -19.84 24.68 -24.30
CA THR A 91 -20.83 25.65 -23.83
C THR A 91 -22.10 24.90 -23.41
N GLY A 92 -23.17 25.61 -23.14
CA GLY A 92 -24.47 25.04 -22.78
C GLY A 92 -24.90 25.41 -21.38
N GLY A 93 -25.90 24.73 -20.86
CA GLY A 93 -26.50 25.02 -19.57
C GLY A 93 -27.75 24.19 -19.28
N PRO A 94 -28.40 24.47 -18.16
CA PRO A 94 -29.69 23.86 -17.84
C PRO A 94 -30.79 24.46 -18.69
N ILE A 95 -31.65 23.61 -19.25
CA ILE A 95 -32.85 23.98 -20.02
C ILE A 95 -34.07 23.41 -19.29
N ILE A 96 -35.03 24.27 -18.97
CA ILE A 96 -36.30 23.84 -18.39
C ILE A 96 -37.26 23.58 -19.55
N GLU A 97 -37.73 22.33 -19.68
CA GLU A 97 -38.67 21.87 -20.71
C GLU A 97 -40.05 21.66 -20.10
N ASP A 98 -41.09 21.71 -20.98
CA ASP A 98 -42.48 21.44 -20.66
C ASP A 98 -42.96 22.02 -19.33
N ASP A 99 -43.85 22.96 -19.29
CA ASP A 99 -44.55 23.50 -18.10
C ASP A 99 -43.70 23.77 -16.82
N GLY A 100 -42.39 23.69 -16.91
CA GLY A 100 -41.47 23.87 -15.77
C GLY A 100 -41.21 22.63 -14.92
N SER A 101 -41.55 21.41 -15.41
CA SER A 101 -41.44 20.19 -14.64
C SER A 101 -40.12 19.41 -14.86
N ARG A 102 -39.45 19.59 -16.00
CA ARG A 102 -38.28 18.81 -16.42
C ARG A 102 -37.05 19.69 -16.61
N LEU A 103 -35.91 19.26 -16.07
CA LEU A 103 -34.62 19.91 -16.29
C LEU A 103 -33.76 19.03 -17.18
N ALA A 104 -33.39 19.50 -18.35
CA ALA A 104 -32.35 18.95 -19.20
C ALA A 104 -31.06 19.75 -19.03
N VAL A 105 -29.90 19.06 -18.93
CA VAL A 105 -28.59 19.71 -18.95
C VAL A 105 -27.92 19.42 -20.27
N VAL A 106 -27.61 20.48 -21.03
CA VAL A 106 -27.09 20.40 -22.39
C VAL A 106 -25.62 20.84 -22.40
N PHE A 107 -24.76 19.98 -22.95
CA PHE A 107 -23.36 20.29 -23.26
C PHE A 107 -23.22 20.45 -24.77
N GLN A 108 -22.91 21.65 -25.23
CA GLN A 108 -22.68 21.95 -26.65
C GLN A 108 -21.17 21.99 -26.90
N VAL A 109 -20.67 21.12 -27.78
CA VAL A 109 -19.25 20.98 -28.06
C VAL A 109 -18.90 21.47 -29.45
N THR A 110 -18.06 22.50 -29.53
CA THR A 110 -17.42 22.96 -30.76
C THR A 110 -15.98 22.47 -30.79
N LYS A 111 -15.66 21.53 -31.70
CA LYS A 111 -14.34 20.83 -31.69
C LYS A 111 -13.23 21.64 -32.30
N GLY A 112 -13.44 22.31 -33.40
CA GLY A 112 -12.41 22.90 -34.24
C GLY A 112 -11.61 21.85 -35.05
N ARG A 113 -10.45 22.27 -35.59
CA ARG A 113 -9.59 21.37 -36.38
C ARG A 113 -8.85 20.39 -35.48
N ARG A 114 -8.78 19.13 -35.91
CA ARG A 114 -7.94 18.10 -35.26
C ARG A 114 -6.49 18.28 -35.73
N SER A 115 -5.56 18.14 -34.82
CA SER A 115 -4.12 18.13 -35.07
C SER A 115 -3.56 16.78 -34.66
N ASP A 116 -2.88 16.10 -35.56
CA ASP A 116 -2.21 14.82 -35.31
C ASP A 116 -0.69 14.99 -35.43
N VAL A 117 0.08 14.13 -34.76
CA VAL A 117 1.54 14.11 -34.84
C VAL A 117 1.93 13.17 -35.98
N SER A 118 2.48 13.70 -37.07
CA SER A 118 2.98 12.90 -38.21
C SER A 118 4.39 12.35 -37.98
N GLY A 119 5.21 13.08 -37.23
CA GLY A 119 6.59 12.73 -36.91
C GLY A 119 7.08 13.42 -35.65
N ILE A 120 8.12 12.86 -35.03
CA ILE A 120 8.77 13.45 -33.87
C ILE A 120 10.26 13.60 -34.17
N GLU A 121 10.77 14.82 -33.99
CA GLU A 121 12.18 15.17 -34.17
C GLU A 121 12.77 15.65 -32.85
N ILE A 122 14.05 15.41 -32.64
CA ILE A 122 14.83 15.97 -31.54
C ILE A 122 16.01 16.73 -32.16
N ARG A 123 16.24 17.92 -31.69
CA ARG A 123 17.30 18.81 -32.20
C ARG A 123 18.12 19.38 -31.05
N GLY A 124 19.43 19.58 -31.26
CA GLY A 124 20.33 20.16 -30.27
C GLY A 124 20.79 19.18 -29.18
N ASN A 125 20.72 17.89 -29.46
CA ASN A 125 21.16 16.82 -28.54
C ASN A 125 22.53 16.28 -28.97
N ASP A 126 23.60 16.87 -28.44
CA ASP A 126 24.99 16.49 -28.78
C ASP A 126 25.52 15.34 -27.91
N THR A 127 25.15 15.30 -26.61
CA THR A 127 25.70 14.33 -25.64
C THR A 127 24.78 13.12 -25.37
N VAL A 128 23.52 13.18 -25.76
CA VAL A 128 22.55 12.12 -25.59
C VAL A 128 21.98 11.69 -26.93
N THR A 129 21.98 10.38 -27.21
CA THR A 129 21.47 9.87 -28.48
C THR A 129 19.98 10.14 -28.67
N THR A 130 19.55 10.38 -29.89
CA THR A 130 18.17 10.65 -30.25
C THR A 130 17.24 9.48 -29.81
N GLU A 131 17.68 8.23 -29.94
CA GLU A 131 16.91 7.04 -29.55
C GLU A 131 16.66 7.02 -28.04
N ALA A 132 17.67 7.40 -27.22
CA ALA A 132 17.52 7.48 -25.77
C ALA A 132 16.50 8.54 -25.37
N LEU A 133 16.47 9.69 -26.06
CA LEU A 133 15.51 10.76 -25.83
C LEU A 133 14.10 10.38 -26.32
N LEU A 134 13.96 9.80 -27.51
CA LEU A 134 12.68 9.32 -28.03
C LEU A 134 12.06 8.26 -27.13
N SER A 135 12.85 7.42 -26.47
CA SER A 135 12.35 6.45 -25.50
C SER A 135 11.64 7.09 -24.29
N ARG A 136 11.87 8.38 -24.04
CA ARG A 136 11.26 9.18 -22.96
C ARG A 136 9.98 9.89 -23.39
N VAL A 137 9.73 9.97 -24.68
CA VAL A 137 8.55 10.62 -25.23
C VAL A 137 7.44 9.58 -25.39
N SER A 138 6.28 9.87 -24.79
CA SER A 138 5.12 8.96 -24.85
C SER A 138 4.29 9.13 -26.13
N LEU A 139 4.41 10.26 -26.83
CA LEU A 139 3.78 10.49 -28.14
C LEU A 139 4.45 9.66 -29.22
N LYS A 140 3.68 9.23 -30.22
CA LYS A 140 4.15 8.50 -31.38
C LYS A 140 3.58 9.10 -32.65
N PRO A 141 4.22 8.92 -33.81
CA PRO A 141 3.60 9.23 -35.10
C PRO A 141 2.25 8.54 -35.23
N GLY A 142 1.22 9.29 -35.66
CA GLY A 142 -0.18 8.86 -35.74
C GLY A 142 -1.02 9.18 -34.50
N ASP A 143 -0.41 9.55 -33.38
CA ASP A 143 -1.15 9.95 -32.19
C ASP A 143 -1.82 11.33 -32.37
N PRO A 144 -2.97 11.58 -31.75
CA PRO A 144 -3.50 12.94 -31.64
C PRO A 144 -2.54 13.82 -30.83
N ARG A 145 -2.43 15.08 -31.25
CA ARG A 145 -1.59 16.06 -30.56
C ARG A 145 -2.15 16.39 -29.18
N ASP A 146 -1.48 15.96 -28.13
CA ASP A 146 -1.84 16.19 -26.71
C ASP A 146 -0.78 17.06 -26.03
N ARG A 147 -1.12 18.30 -25.66
CA ARG A 147 -0.18 19.22 -24.99
C ARG A 147 0.32 18.72 -23.65
N LEU A 148 -0.45 17.95 -22.92
CA LEU A 148 0.00 17.37 -21.66
C LEU A 148 1.07 16.31 -21.88
N ARG A 149 0.94 15.50 -22.94
CA ARG A 149 1.96 14.51 -23.33
C ARG A 149 3.21 15.19 -23.90
N GLU A 150 3.08 16.32 -24.64
CA GLU A 150 4.21 17.15 -25.07
C GLU A 150 5.02 17.65 -23.86
N LEU A 151 4.34 18.30 -22.89
CA LEU A 151 4.96 18.81 -21.66
C LEU A 151 5.57 17.69 -20.80
N ALA A 152 4.94 16.52 -20.76
CA ALA A 152 5.49 15.35 -20.10
C ALA A 152 6.79 14.88 -20.79
N GLY A 153 6.84 14.92 -22.12
CA GLY A 153 8.04 14.64 -22.91
C GLY A 153 9.16 15.64 -22.62
N GLU A 154 8.87 16.96 -22.65
CA GLU A 154 9.84 18.02 -22.28
C GLU A 154 10.42 17.76 -20.89
N ARG A 155 9.57 17.46 -19.91
CA ARG A 155 10.00 17.16 -18.55
C ARG A 155 10.86 15.90 -18.48
N SER A 156 10.44 14.80 -19.12
CA SER A 156 11.17 13.54 -19.10
C SER A 156 12.55 13.64 -19.76
N ILE A 157 12.67 14.46 -20.81
CA ILE A 157 13.96 14.74 -21.46
C ILE A 157 14.85 15.56 -20.53
N ARG A 158 14.33 16.64 -19.91
CA ARG A 158 15.10 17.43 -18.92
C ARG A 158 15.56 16.59 -17.74
N GLU A 159 14.69 15.71 -17.22
CA GLU A 159 15.04 14.80 -16.13
C GLU A 159 16.18 13.85 -16.54
N LEU A 160 16.23 13.40 -17.79
CA LEU A 160 17.31 12.56 -18.28
C LEU A 160 18.65 13.33 -18.34
N TYR A 161 18.65 14.59 -18.81
CA TYR A 161 19.83 15.43 -18.81
C TYR A 161 20.29 15.77 -17.39
N ALA A 162 19.35 16.13 -16.51
CA ALA A 162 19.65 16.39 -15.10
C ALA A 162 20.24 15.15 -14.40
N ALA A 163 19.73 13.95 -14.71
CA ALA A 163 20.29 12.70 -14.18
C ALA A 163 21.71 12.39 -14.71
N ARG A 164 22.13 13.05 -15.79
CA ARG A 164 23.47 12.95 -16.39
C ARG A 164 24.39 14.15 -16.07
N GLY A 165 24.02 14.93 -15.05
CA GLY A 165 24.82 16.07 -14.61
C GLY A 165 24.64 17.35 -15.44
N ARG A 166 23.55 17.47 -16.20
CA ARG A 166 23.21 18.68 -16.97
C ARG A 166 21.87 19.26 -16.53
N PRO A 167 21.78 19.81 -15.31
CA PRO A 167 20.51 20.27 -14.74
C PRO A 167 19.96 21.54 -15.39
N TYR A 168 20.82 22.34 -16.04
CA TYR A 168 20.42 23.58 -16.73
C TYR A 168 19.89 23.33 -18.14
N SER A 169 19.66 22.09 -18.53
CA SER A 169 19.10 21.80 -19.85
C SER A 169 17.69 22.39 -20.00
N GLU A 170 17.48 23.04 -21.13
CA GLU A 170 16.16 23.53 -21.56
C GLU A 170 15.64 22.65 -22.67
N VAL A 171 14.33 22.37 -22.61
CA VAL A 171 13.64 21.60 -23.65
C VAL A 171 12.34 22.31 -23.95
N ARG A 172 12.12 22.63 -25.21
CA ARG A 172 10.91 23.28 -25.71
C ARG A 172 10.34 22.46 -26.85
N THR A 173 9.03 22.46 -27.02
CA THR A 173 8.38 21.82 -28.18
C THR A 173 7.97 22.87 -29.20
N ALA A 174 8.25 22.59 -30.47
CA ALA A 174 7.75 23.30 -31.63
C ALA A 174 6.92 22.34 -32.50
N TYR A 175 5.71 22.72 -32.85
CA TYR A 175 4.83 21.93 -33.72
C TYR A 175 4.59 22.66 -35.03
N ASN A 176 4.92 22.01 -36.11
CA ASN A 176 4.61 22.51 -37.46
C ASN A 176 3.22 22.04 -37.87
N ALA A 177 2.28 22.98 -38.03
CA ALA A 177 0.90 22.70 -38.35
C ALA A 177 0.65 22.22 -39.80
N GLU A 178 1.60 22.49 -40.71
CA GLU A 178 1.53 22.09 -42.12
C GLU A 178 1.97 20.64 -42.31
N THR A 179 3.10 20.27 -41.66
CA THR A 179 3.67 18.92 -41.78
C THR A 179 3.23 17.96 -40.69
N GLY A 180 2.65 18.46 -39.58
CA GLY A 180 2.29 17.66 -38.42
C GLY A 180 3.49 17.20 -37.59
N VAL A 181 4.70 17.68 -37.84
CA VAL A 181 5.93 17.31 -37.13
C VAL A 181 6.02 18.04 -35.81
N LEU A 182 6.26 17.28 -34.73
CA LEU A 182 6.55 17.79 -33.39
C LEU A 182 8.06 17.71 -33.13
N ALA A 183 8.73 18.87 -33.03
CA ALA A 183 10.13 18.93 -32.69
C ALA A 183 10.34 19.22 -31.19
N TYR A 184 11.26 18.52 -30.55
CA TYR A 184 11.81 18.85 -29.24
C TYR A 184 13.15 19.52 -29.44
N GLU A 185 13.22 20.81 -29.12
CA GLU A 185 14.44 21.63 -29.22
C GLU A 185 15.13 21.61 -27.87
N VAL A 186 16.33 21.07 -27.83
CA VAL A 186 17.15 20.89 -26.63
C VAL A 186 18.31 21.87 -26.61
N VAL A 187 18.49 22.51 -25.47
CA VAL A 187 19.73 23.24 -25.12
C VAL A 187 20.28 22.49 -23.90
N GLU A 188 21.38 21.76 -24.08
CA GLU A 188 21.88 20.82 -23.06
C GLU A 188 22.43 21.52 -21.80
N GLY A 189 22.94 22.73 -21.92
CA GLY A 189 23.63 23.44 -20.83
C GLY A 189 24.97 22.81 -20.43
N PRO A 190 25.74 23.46 -19.55
CA PRO A 190 27.01 22.93 -19.07
C PRO A 190 26.84 21.70 -18.15
N PRO A 191 27.90 20.86 -18.05
CA PRO A 191 27.93 19.83 -17.02
C PRO A 191 28.12 20.47 -15.63
N VAL A 192 27.43 19.96 -14.64
CA VAL A 192 27.52 20.42 -13.25
C VAL A 192 27.97 19.27 -12.36
N THR A 193 28.93 19.56 -11.47
CA THR A 193 29.46 18.61 -10.50
C THR A 193 29.15 19.06 -9.06
N ILE A 194 29.11 18.12 -8.15
CA ILE A 194 28.96 18.40 -6.72
C ILE A 194 30.34 18.75 -6.15
N GLY A 195 30.43 19.91 -5.54
CA GLY A 195 31.61 20.36 -4.80
C GLY A 195 31.70 19.69 -3.43
N ARG A 196 31.54 20.45 -2.37
CA ARG A 196 31.56 19.94 -1.01
C ARG A 196 30.18 19.52 -0.53
N VAL A 197 30.13 18.47 0.30
CA VAL A 197 28.91 18.06 1.01
C VAL A 197 29.04 18.46 2.49
N LEU A 198 28.37 19.54 2.86
CA LEU A 198 28.38 20.10 4.22
C LEU A 198 27.17 19.64 5.01
N ILE A 199 27.40 19.06 6.20
CA ILE A 199 26.34 18.58 7.09
C ILE A 199 26.27 19.53 8.29
N GLU A 200 25.12 20.18 8.47
CA GLU A 200 24.89 21.15 9.53
C GLU A 200 23.69 20.70 10.40
N PHE A 201 23.89 20.71 11.71
CA PHE A 201 22.80 20.47 12.66
C PHE A 201 22.31 21.81 13.21
N GLU A 202 21.02 22.07 13.09
CA GLU A 202 20.38 23.29 13.65
C GLU A 202 20.25 23.21 15.18
N ASN A 203 20.44 22.04 15.79
CA ASN A 203 20.40 21.84 17.24
C ASN A 203 21.74 22.25 17.87
N PRO A 204 21.76 22.92 19.04
CA PRO A 204 22.99 23.32 19.71
C PRO A 204 23.82 22.14 20.22
N ASP A 205 23.17 21.01 20.56
CA ASP A 205 23.82 19.76 21.02
C ASP A 205 23.26 18.57 20.22
N PRO A 206 23.75 18.35 18.99
CA PRO A 206 23.27 17.27 18.14
C PRO A 206 23.74 15.91 18.66
N LYS A 207 22.82 14.97 18.71
CA LYS A 207 23.09 13.60 19.19
C LYS A 207 23.45 12.64 18.07
N THR A 208 22.97 12.92 16.84
CA THR A 208 23.23 12.08 15.69
C THR A 208 24.66 12.26 15.19
N ARG A 209 25.35 11.15 15.00
CA ARG A 209 26.73 11.18 14.48
C ARG A 209 26.71 11.49 12.97
N PRO A 210 27.63 12.33 12.45
CA PRO A 210 27.63 12.75 11.04
C PRO A 210 27.66 11.60 10.03
N TYR A 211 28.34 10.48 10.34
CA TYR A 211 28.38 9.32 9.44
C TYR A 211 26.99 8.69 9.22
N VAL A 212 26.04 8.83 10.17
CA VAL A 212 24.66 8.35 10.02
C VAL A 212 23.93 9.12 8.94
N VAL A 213 24.24 10.42 8.81
CA VAL A 213 23.71 11.25 7.73
C VAL A 213 24.39 10.89 6.41
N ARG A 214 25.75 10.84 6.41
CA ARG A 214 26.52 10.63 5.18
C ARG A 214 26.17 9.31 4.48
N ARG A 215 25.98 8.22 5.21
CA ARG A 215 25.60 6.91 4.63
C ARG A 215 24.20 6.88 3.96
N GLU A 216 23.34 7.85 4.26
CA GLU A 216 22.01 7.96 3.65
C GLU A 216 22.01 8.84 2.40
N LEU A 217 23.06 9.59 2.15
CA LEU A 217 23.23 10.35 0.92
C LEU A 217 23.50 9.41 -0.26
N LEU A 218 22.93 9.74 -1.40
CA LEU A 218 23.10 9.01 -2.67
C LEU A 218 24.02 9.75 -3.63
N VAL A 219 24.71 10.77 -3.13
CA VAL A 219 25.65 11.63 -3.85
C VAL A 219 26.88 11.86 -2.98
N ASP A 220 28.03 11.94 -3.61
CA ASP A 220 29.31 12.28 -3.01
C ASP A 220 29.97 13.47 -3.72
N GLU A 221 31.04 14.00 -3.11
CA GLU A 221 31.87 15.07 -3.68
C GLU A 221 32.50 14.61 -4.99
N GLY A 222 32.39 15.41 -6.05
CA GLY A 222 32.86 15.08 -7.41
C GLY A 222 31.83 14.35 -8.28
N ASP A 223 30.71 13.88 -7.72
CA ASP A 223 29.66 13.26 -8.52
C ASP A 223 29.00 14.28 -9.48
N PRO A 224 28.50 13.83 -10.63
CA PRO A 224 27.60 14.64 -11.45
C PRO A 224 26.37 15.06 -10.64
N TYR A 225 25.98 16.33 -10.74
CA TYR A 225 24.78 16.83 -10.09
C TYR A 225 23.54 16.04 -10.52
N ASN A 226 22.77 15.57 -9.54
CA ASN A 226 21.53 14.87 -9.81
C ASN A 226 20.46 15.22 -8.76
N GLY A 227 19.56 16.12 -9.11
CA GLY A 227 18.50 16.59 -8.24
C GLY A 227 17.56 15.48 -7.74
N LEU A 228 17.34 14.41 -8.53
CA LEU A 228 16.54 13.27 -8.10
C LEU A 228 17.25 12.46 -7.00
N LEU A 229 18.57 12.30 -7.08
CA LEU A 229 19.35 11.63 -6.03
C LEU A 229 19.39 12.48 -4.76
N LEU A 230 19.51 13.80 -4.88
CA LEU A 230 19.42 14.72 -3.74
C LEU A 230 18.03 14.62 -3.07
N ASP A 231 16.94 14.66 -3.83
CA ASP A 231 15.61 14.51 -3.26
C ASP A 231 15.38 13.14 -2.60
N ARG A 232 15.86 12.06 -3.23
CA ARG A 232 15.84 10.71 -2.63
C ARG A 232 16.68 10.64 -1.36
N SER A 233 17.84 11.29 -1.31
CA SER A 233 18.68 11.40 -0.12
C SER A 233 17.94 12.12 1.01
N ARG A 234 17.29 13.24 0.70
CA ARG A 234 16.44 13.97 1.64
C ARG A 234 15.32 13.10 2.20
N GLN A 235 14.64 12.34 1.34
CA GLN A 235 13.58 11.41 1.75
C GLN A 235 14.12 10.26 2.61
N ARG A 236 15.32 9.73 2.31
CA ARG A 236 15.96 8.69 3.12
C ARG A 236 16.27 9.20 4.53
N LEU A 237 16.87 10.39 4.64
CA LEU A 237 17.15 11.04 5.92
C LEU A 237 15.85 11.29 6.72
N PHE A 238 14.80 11.81 6.08
CA PHE A 238 13.52 12.05 6.74
C PHE A 238 12.87 10.74 7.25
N ARG A 239 12.98 9.65 6.50
CA ARG A 239 12.48 8.32 6.88
C ARG A 239 13.20 7.68 8.07
N LEU A 240 14.36 8.16 8.48
CA LEU A 240 15.02 7.71 9.71
C LEU A 240 14.15 7.99 10.95
N GLY A 241 13.29 9.02 10.89
CA GLY A 241 12.24 9.28 11.87
C GLY A 241 12.70 10.01 13.13
N PHE A 242 13.93 10.49 13.19
CA PHE A 242 14.48 11.32 14.28
C PHE A 242 14.95 12.71 13.82
N PHE A 243 14.58 13.11 12.60
CA PHE A 243 14.69 14.48 12.14
C PHE A 243 13.28 15.08 11.96
N SER A 244 13.08 16.31 12.45
CA SER A 244 11.85 17.10 12.24
C SER A 244 11.93 17.92 10.96
N ARG A 245 13.14 18.32 10.56
CA ARG A 245 13.42 19.01 9.31
C ARG A 245 14.66 18.41 8.66
N VAL A 246 14.58 18.24 7.35
CA VAL A 246 15.71 17.91 6.47
C VAL A 246 15.63 18.85 5.28
N SER A 247 16.57 19.75 5.16
CA SER A 247 16.70 20.70 4.06
C SER A 247 18.00 20.40 3.31
N MET A 248 17.93 20.39 2.00
CA MET A 248 19.11 20.33 1.14
C MET A 248 19.09 21.56 0.25
N ARG A 249 20.17 22.35 0.27
CA ARG A 249 20.36 23.52 -0.57
C ARG A 249 21.62 23.32 -1.38
N THR A 250 21.63 23.85 -2.56
CA THR A 250 22.74 23.80 -3.50
C THR A 250 23.14 25.22 -3.88
N PRO A 251 23.94 25.92 -3.01
CA PRO A 251 24.47 27.24 -3.35
C PRO A 251 25.23 27.21 -4.66
N GLY A 252 25.12 28.28 -5.44
CA GLY A 252 25.71 28.36 -6.79
C GLY A 252 24.83 27.79 -7.91
N PHE A 253 23.78 26.98 -7.53
CA PHE A 253 22.91 26.39 -8.54
C PHE A 253 22.04 27.43 -9.28
N ASP A 254 21.43 28.35 -8.56
CA ASP A 254 20.58 29.39 -9.15
C ASP A 254 21.42 30.45 -9.91
N GLU A 255 22.72 30.57 -9.58
CA GLU A 255 23.69 31.41 -10.22
C GLU A 255 24.30 30.80 -11.49
N GLY A 256 24.00 29.53 -11.77
CA GLY A 256 24.45 28.82 -12.97
C GLY A 256 25.88 28.27 -12.87
N GLU A 257 26.40 28.07 -11.66
CA GLU A 257 27.75 27.54 -11.46
C GLU A 257 27.89 26.07 -11.92
N GLU A 258 29.06 25.73 -12.47
CA GLU A 258 29.37 24.35 -12.92
C GLU A 258 29.79 23.43 -11.75
N THR A 259 30.13 24.01 -10.59
CA THR A 259 30.43 23.27 -9.36
C THR A 259 29.57 23.83 -8.23
N VAL A 260 28.70 22.99 -7.66
CA VAL A 260 27.76 23.42 -6.64
C VAL A 260 27.96 22.63 -5.34
N ASP A 261 28.03 23.35 -4.23
CA ASP A 261 28.09 22.71 -2.90
C ASP A 261 26.69 22.18 -2.50
N VAL A 262 26.66 21.13 -1.69
CA VAL A 262 25.42 20.57 -1.12
C VAL A 262 25.40 20.82 0.38
N ASN A 263 24.54 21.73 0.85
CA ASN A 263 24.35 22.01 2.25
C ASN A 263 23.14 21.21 2.78
N VAL A 264 23.40 20.27 3.68
CA VAL A 264 22.42 19.41 4.33
C VAL A 264 22.14 19.95 5.73
N ALA A 265 21.06 20.72 5.89
CA ALA A 265 20.66 21.28 7.18
C ALA A 265 19.60 20.36 7.85
N LEU A 266 19.87 19.99 9.08
CA LEU A 266 19.11 18.97 9.84
C LEU A 266 18.66 19.53 11.18
N ARG A 267 17.38 19.33 11.51
CA ARG A 267 16.88 19.56 12.87
C ARG A 267 16.43 18.24 13.49
N GLU A 268 17.08 17.85 14.55
CA GLU A 268 16.70 16.66 15.31
C GLU A 268 15.41 16.88 16.10
N ARG A 269 14.69 15.80 16.32
CA ARG A 269 13.57 15.71 17.26
C ARG A 269 13.80 14.58 18.24
N SER A 270 12.96 14.48 19.28
CA SER A 270 12.99 13.33 20.18
C SER A 270 12.92 12.02 19.38
N ALA A 271 13.93 11.18 19.55
CA ALA A 271 14.00 9.86 18.94
C ALA A 271 13.26 8.78 19.74
N GLY A 272 12.89 9.10 20.99
CA GLY A 272 12.12 8.24 21.87
C GLY A 272 10.61 8.38 21.64
N SER A 273 9.88 7.28 21.80
CA SER A 273 8.42 7.28 21.86
C SER A 273 7.90 6.22 22.80
N VAL A 274 6.82 6.55 23.50
CA VAL A 274 6.05 5.66 24.37
C VAL A 274 4.66 5.53 23.75
N ASN A 275 4.24 4.30 23.48
CA ASN A 275 2.91 4.01 22.94
C ASN A 275 2.17 3.09 23.91
N VAL A 276 0.98 3.49 24.32
CA VAL A 276 0.07 2.69 25.13
C VAL A 276 -1.16 2.41 24.29
N ARG A 277 -1.56 1.15 24.19
CA ARG A 277 -2.73 0.71 23.43
C ARG A 277 -3.54 -0.28 24.25
N GLY A 278 -4.86 -0.15 24.21
CA GLY A 278 -5.81 -1.14 24.71
C GLY A 278 -6.56 -1.77 23.54
N GLY A 279 -7.01 -2.99 23.68
CA GLY A 279 -7.79 -3.66 22.66
C GLY A 279 -8.49 -4.91 23.19
N PHE A 280 -9.44 -5.38 22.41
CA PHE A 280 -10.13 -6.63 22.62
C PHE A 280 -10.24 -7.40 21.31
N SER A 281 -10.01 -8.70 21.36
CA SER A 281 -10.38 -9.62 20.27
C SER A 281 -10.91 -10.93 20.85
N PRO A 282 -11.80 -11.63 20.14
CA PRO A 282 -12.32 -12.92 20.62
C PRO A 282 -11.23 -13.96 20.88
N SER A 283 -10.13 -13.92 20.11
CA SER A 283 -9.01 -14.87 20.21
C SER A 283 -7.96 -14.51 21.26
N GLU A 284 -7.84 -13.22 21.66
CA GLU A 284 -6.81 -12.76 22.60
C GLU A 284 -7.39 -12.13 23.87
N GLY A 285 -8.71 -12.03 23.99
CA GLY A 285 -9.38 -11.38 25.12
C GLY A 285 -9.12 -9.88 25.20
N VAL A 286 -9.24 -9.30 26.38
CA VAL A 286 -8.86 -7.92 26.70
C VAL A 286 -7.35 -7.85 26.84
N ARG A 287 -6.71 -6.85 26.19
CA ARG A 287 -5.26 -6.67 26.25
C ARG A 287 -4.84 -5.22 26.36
N GLY A 288 -3.74 -5.00 27.07
CA GLY A 288 -2.98 -3.77 27.09
C GLY A 288 -1.60 -3.98 26.46
N THR A 289 -1.10 -3.00 25.73
CA THR A 289 0.26 -3.03 25.16
C THR A 289 0.97 -1.73 25.50
N LEU A 290 2.15 -1.86 26.10
CA LEU A 290 3.12 -0.78 26.29
C LEU A 290 4.29 -1.02 25.33
N GLU A 291 4.63 -0.01 24.55
CA GLU A 291 5.77 -0.05 23.64
C GLU A 291 6.66 1.17 23.85
N LEU A 292 7.92 0.91 24.17
CA LEU A 292 8.98 1.90 24.28
C LEU A 292 9.89 1.74 23.07
N LEU A 293 10.18 2.84 22.37
CA LEU A 293 11.02 2.80 21.18
C LEU A 293 11.98 3.98 21.17
N GLN A 294 13.28 3.69 21.05
CA GLN A 294 14.35 4.65 20.79
C GLN A 294 14.90 4.42 19.37
N ARG A 295 14.73 5.40 18.48
CA ARG A 295 15.06 5.27 17.03
C ARG A 295 16.51 5.61 16.71
N ASN A 296 17.19 6.34 17.57
CA ASN A 296 18.58 6.78 17.38
C ASN A 296 19.38 6.53 18.64
N TRP A 297 19.51 5.24 18.99
CA TRP A 297 20.21 4.86 20.21
C TRP A 297 21.68 5.27 20.12
N ASN A 298 22.14 6.05 21.10
CA ASN A 298 23.51 6.60 21.18
C ASN A 298 23.97 7.36 19.92
N GLY A 299 23.02 8.00 19.19
CA GLY A 299 23.32 8.78 17.99
C GLY A 299 23.76 7.98 16.76
N THR A 300 23.66 6.66 16.80
CA THR A 300 24.20 5.75 15.78
C THR A 300 23.18 5.36 14.70
N GLY A 301 21.93 5.84 14.79
CA GLY A 301 20.83 5.44 13.92
C GLY A 301 20.27 4.04 14.23
N ARG A 302 20.82 3.34 15.24
CA ARG A 302 20.31 2.07 15.74
C ARG A 302 18.98 2.25 16.44
N ARG A 303 18.14 1.22 16.44
CA ARG A 303 16.85 1.25 17.13
C ARG A 303 16.84 0.22 18.25
N LEU A 304 16.37 0.65 19.43
CA LEU A 304 16.11 -0.23 20.56
C LEU A 304 14.64 -0.08 20.93
N GLY A 305 13.91 -1.18 20.93
CA GLY A 305 12.50 -1.25 21.29
C GLY A 305 12.26 -2.25 22.40
N SER A 306 11.33 -1.94 23.30
CA SER A 306 10.77 -2.88 24.27
C SER A 306 9.26 -2.85 24.14
N LYS A 307 8.65 -4.03 24.09
CA LYS A 307 7.21 -4.19 23.98
C LYS A 307 6.72 -5.17 25.03
N MET A 308 5.77 -4.72 25.82
CA MET A 308 5.08 -5.53 26.81
C MET A 308 3.60 -5.57 26.44
N ARG A 309 3.06 -6.77 26.25
CA ARG A 309 1.64 -7.03 26.05
C ARG A 309 1.13 -7.88 27.20
N LEU A 310 0.15 -7.36 27.90
CA LEU A 310 -0.55 -8.05 28.99
C LEU A 310 -2.00 -8.26 28.55
N GLY A 311 -2.49 -9.46 28.69
CA GLY A 311 -3.84 -9.84 28.29
C GLY A 311 -4.44 -10.91 29.17
N THR A 312 -5.76 -11.07 29.09
CA THR A 312 -6.48 -12.11 29.86
C THR A 312 -6.12 -13.52 29.41
N LEU A 313 -5.70 -13.70 28.15
CA LEU A 313 -5.29 -14.98 27.57
C LEU A 313 -3.78 -15.08 27.36
N GLY A 314 -3.00 -14.38 28.20
CA GLY A 314 -1.55 -14.49 28.22
C GLY A 314 -0.78 -13.19 28.00
N ASN A 315 0.51 -13.26 28.26
CA ASN A 315 1.42 -12.14 28.26
C ASN A 315 2.55 -12.35 27.26
N ARG A 316 3.07 -11.24 26.68
CA ARG A 316 4.26 -11.25 25.83
C ARG A 316 5.18 -10.11 26.18
N TYR A 317 6.44 -10.43 26.34
CA TYR A 317 7.54 -9.49 26.55
C TYR A 317 8.52 -9.62 25.39
N GLU A 318 8.94 -8.50 24.80
CA GLU A 318 9.82 -8.50 23.65
C GLU A 318 10.80 -7.33 23.73
N ILE A 319 12.08 -7.60 23.46
CA ILE A 319 13.11 -6.60 23.24
C ILE A 319 13.61 -6.77 21.81
N THR A 320 13.65 -5.67 21.07
CA THR A 320 14.10 -5.66 19.67
C THR A 320 15.22 -4.64 19.50
N PHE A 321 16.36 -5.08 18.97
CA PHE A 321 17.47 -4.23 18.55
C PHE A 321 17.58 -4.29 17.02
N VAL A 322 17.76 -3.14 16.38
CA VAL A 322 17.91 -3.04 14.92
C VAL A 322 19.15 -2.23 14.58
N GLU A 323 20.07 -2.85 13.88
CA GLU A 323 21.18 -2.19 13.16
C GLU A 323 20.76 -2.04 11.68
N PRO A 324 20.53 -0.83 11.19
CA PRO A 324 20.09 -0.63 9.80
C PRO A 324 21.19 -0.81 8.75
N TRP A 325 22.47 -0.72 9.18
CA TRP A 325 23.63 -0.81 8.30
C TRP A 325 24.65 -1.79 8.88
N THR A 326 24.60 -3.03 8.42
CA THR A 326 25.53 -4.09 8.81
C THR A 326 26.54 -4.31 7.69
N PHE A 327 27.81 -4.55 8.05
CA PHE A 327 28.92 -4.75 7.10
C PHE A 327 29.11 -3.57 6.12
N ALA A 328 28.90 -2.32 6.58
CA ALA A 328 28.96 -1.11 5.76
C ALA A 328 28.01 -1.13 4.53
N THR A 329 26.98 -1.96 4.55
CA THR A 329 25.95 -2.07 3.53
C THR A 329 24.56 -1.76 4.11
N PRO A 330 23.53 -1.39 3.31
CA PRO A 330 22.18 -1.19 3.79
C PRO A 330 21.47 -2.51 4.18
N THR A 331 22.24 -3.45 4.73
CA THR A 331 21.73 -4.71 5.28
C THR A 331 21.25 -4.48 6.71
N ARG A 332 19.97 -4.67 6.92
CA ARG A 332 19.36 -4.54 8.25
C ARG A 332 19.53 -5.82 9.04
N THR A 333 20.16 -5.72 10.19
CA THR A 333 20.16 -6.79 11.20
C THR A 333 19.12 -6.48 12.26
N THR A 334 18.27 -7.44 12.55
CA THR A 334 17.27 -7.36 13.64
C THR A 334 17.54 -8.50 14.62
N LEU A 335 17.83 -8.15 15.86
CA LEU A 335 17.88 -9.08 16.98
C LEU A 335 16.61 -8.88 17.80
N ARG A 336 15.91 -9.98 18.08
CA ARG A 336 14.70 -10.00 18.90
C ARG A 336 14.83 -11.08 19.95
N ILE A 337 14.55 -10.71 21.20
CA ILE A 337 14.45 -11.64 22.33
C ILE A 337 13.04 -11.50 22.88
N PHE A 338 12.37 -12.60 23.14
CA PHE A 338 10.99 -12.58 23.60
C PHE A 338 10.68 -13.72 24.55
N ARG A 339 9.66 -13.50 25.36
CA ARG A 339 9.01 -14.51 26.19
C ARG A 339 7.50 -14.32 26.08
N ASP A 340 6.79 -15.37 25.74
CA ASP A 340 5.33 -15.36 25.69
C ASP A 340 4.72 -16.64 26.29
N ASN A 341 3.53 -16.50 26.86
CA ASN A 341 2.72 -17.58 27.40
C ASN A 341 1.26 -17.43 26.92
N LEU A 342 1.08 -17.16 25.65
CA LEU A 342 -0.24 -16.99 25.07
C LEU A 342 -0.97 -18.34 25.03
N GLU A 343 -2.22 -18.41 25.54
CA GLU A 343 -3.13 -19.57 25.40
C GLU A 343 -3.29 -19.99 23.93
N GLU A 344 -3.12 -19.04 23.03
CA GLU A 344 -3.03 -19.29 21.58
C GLU A 344 -2.03 -20.38 21.19
N GLN A 345 -1.02 -20.65 22.02
CA GLN A 345 0.05 -21.61 21.78
C GLN A 345 -0.07 -22.87 22.67
N ASP A 346 -1.31 -23.28 22.97
CA ASP A 346 -1.60 -24.49 23.75
C ASP A 346 -0.97 -24.46 25.15
N ASP A 347 -1.16 -23.39 25.90
CA ASP A 347 -0.60 -23.16 27.24
C ASP A 347 0.91 -23.40 27.30
N THR A 348 1.61 -23.10 26.22
CA THR A 348 3.05 -23.29 26.15
C THR A 348 3.75 -21.97 26.42
N LEU A 349 4.63 -21.96 27.44
CA LEU A 349 5.57 -20.88 27.65
C LEU A 349 6.69 -20.97 26.61
N THR A 350 6.82 -19.96 25.79
CA THR A 350 7.89 -19.87 24.78
C THR A 350 8.88 -18.77 25.14
N THR A 351 10.15 -19.11 25.27
CA THR A 351 11.26 -18.13 25.36
C THR A 351 12.12 -18.28 24.13
N GLY A 352 12.45 -17.18 23.46
CA GLY A 352 13.18 -17.26 22.20
C GLY A 352 14.02 -16.06 21.85
N ALA A 353 14.95 -16.31 20.94
CA ALA A 353 15.77 -15.32 20.27
C ALA A 353 15.72 -15.51 18.76
N LEU A 354 15.70 -14.41 18.04
CA LEU A 354 15.72 -14.38 16.57
C LEU A 354 16.72 -13.34 16.11
N ILE A 355 17.59 -13.74 15.19
CA ILE A 355 18.43 -12.82 14.42
C ILE A 355 18.01 -12.89 12.96
N ASN A 356 17.75 -11.76 12.35
CA ASN A 356 17.34 -11.65 10.94
C ASN A 356 18.21 -10.61 10.24
N LEU A 357 18.84 -11.03 9.16
CA LEU A 357 19.53 -10.15 8.21
C LEU A 357 18.64 -9.98 7.00
N SER A 358 18.34 -8.74 6.62
CA SER A 358 17.49 -8.45 5.45
C SER A 358 18.05 -7.30 4.66
N GLN A 359 18.02 -7.46 3.33
CA GLN A 359 18.48 -6.45 2.38
C GLN A 359 17.47 -6.27 1.26
N SER A 360 17.19 -5.01 0.91
CA SER A 360 16.40 -4.69 -0.28
C SER A 360 17.30 -4.79 -1.50
N ILE A 361 16.91 -5.66 -2.45
CA ILE A 361 17.56 -5.82 -3.74
C ILE A 361 16.61 -5.21 -4.77
N PHE A 362 17.03 -4.14 -5.45
CA PHE A 362 16.17 -3.35 -6.32
C PHE A 362 14.97 -2.70 -5.54
N THR A 363 14.07 -2.07 -6.28
CA THR A 363 13.02 -1.22 -5.69
C THR A 363 11.96 -2.00 -4.91
N HIS A 364 11.64 -3.23 -5.33
CA HIS A 364 10.48 -3.98 -4.82
C HIS A 364 10.82 -5.34 -4.23
N ASN A 365 12.11 -5.71 -4.22
CA ASN A 365 12.52 -7.04 -3.79
C ASN A 365 13.29 -6.96 -2.47
N ARG A 366 13.10 -7.95 -1.61
CA ARG A 366 13.83 -8.11 -0.36
C ARG A 366 14.23 -9.56 -0.17
N VAL A 367 15.48 -9.77 0.21
CA VAL A 367 15.99 -11.07 0.65
C VAL A 367 16.25 -10.99 2.14
N SER A 368 15.98 -12.07 2.84
CA SER A 368 16.33 -12.19 4.26
C SER A 368 16.80 -13.58 4.61
N VAL A 369 17.70 -13.64 5.57
CA VAL A 369 18.16 -14.87 6.22
C VAL A 369 17.93 -14.69 7.72
N GLN A 370 17.40 -15.71 8.37
CA GLN A 370 17.13 -15.68 9.80
C GLN A 370 17.66 -16.93 10.50
N TYR A 371 18.05 -16.74 11.74
CA TYR A 371 18.25 -17.82 12.69
C TYR A 371 17.28 -17.63 13.85
N ARG A 372 16.58 -18.70 14.25
CA ARG A 372 15.58 -18.71 15.31
C ARG A 372 15.91 -19.80 16.32
N TYR A 373 16.04 -19.39 17.59
CA TYR A 373 16.17 -20.30 18.71
C TYR A 373 14.98 -20.11 19.65
N GLN A 374 14.34 -21.20 20.07
CA GLN A 374 13.20 -21.16 20.99
C GLN A 374 13.24 -22.34 21.94
N GLU A 375 12.89 -22.08 23.19
CA GLU A 375 12.65 -23.04 24.23
C GLU A 375 11.16 -23.07 24.54
N PHE A 376 10.63 -24.27 24.66
CA PHE A 376 9.23 -24.51 24.96
C PHE A 376 9.14 -25.24 26.30
N ALA A 377 8.29 -24.70 27.19
CA ALA A 377 7.89 -25.34 28.43
C ALA A 377 6.36 -25.43 28.45
N LEU A 378 5.76 -26.55 28.86
CA LEU A 378 4.33 -26.64 29.05
C LEU A 378 3.94 -25.80 30.26
N ALA A 379 2.96 -24.91 30.09
CA ALA A 379 2.26 -24.28 31.18
C ALA A 379 1.46 -25.37 31.93
N GLY A 380 1.46 -25.35 33.24
CA GLY A 380 0.85 -26.41 34.08
C GLY A 380 -0.60 -26.72 33.73
N GLY A 381 -0.98 -27.99 33.83
CA GLY A 381 -2.34 -28.45 33.63
C GLY A 381 -3.34 -27.85 34.62
N ALA A 382 -4.64 -28.17 34.47
CA ALA A 382 -5.80 -27.63 35.20
C ALA A 382 -5.75 -27.66 36.74
N ASP A 383 -4.70 -28.21 37.35
CA ASP A 383 -4.58 -28.42 38.78
C ASP A 383 -3.75 -27.34 39.51
N GLY A 384 -3.47 -26.17 38.88
CA GLY A 384 -2.85 -25.03 39.57
C GLY A 384 -1.35 -25.17 39.91
N GLU A 385 -0.66 -26.17 39.38
CA GLU A 385 0.77 -26.34 39.53
C GLU A 385 1.54 -25.23 38.82
N LYS A 386 2.46 -24.55 39.52
CA LYS A 386 3.23 -23.44 38.98
C LYS A 386 4.09 -23.87 37.78
N ILE A 387 4.08 -23.05 36.73
CA ILE A 387 4.80 -23.23 35.47
C ILE A 387 6.32 -23.52 35.66
N GLU A 388 6.89 -23.13 36.78
CA GLU A 388 8.34 -23.18 37.06
C GLU A 388 8.89 -24.60 37.28
N ASP A 389 8.05 -25.60 37.56
CA ASP A 389 8.52 -26.94 37.98
C ASP A 389 8.65 -27.97 36.83
N LYS A 390 8.18 -27.71 35.59
CA LYS A 390 8.21 -28.73 34.52
C LYS A 390 9.39 -28.69 33.57
N GLY A 391 10.29 -27.70 33.70
CA GLY A 391 11.50 -27.58 32.90
C GLY A 391 11.29 -27.43 31.39
N ILE A 392 12.35 -27.23 30.63
CA ILE A 392 12.36 -27.12 29.16
C ILE A 392 12.01 -28.47 28.54
N GLN A 393 10.85 -28.55 27.88
CA GLN A 393 10.35 -29.79 27.24
C GLN A 393 10.99 -30.02 25.86
N SER A 394 11.21 -28.95 25.08
CA SER A 394 11.81 -29.02 23.76
C SER A 394 12.52 -27.73 23.39
N THR A 395 13.40 -27.86 22.43
CA THR A 395 14.13 -26.73 21.85
C THR A 395 14.01 -26.75 20.33
N LEU A 396 13.77 -25.58 19.76
CA LEU A 396 13.78 -25.35 18.32
C LEU A 396 14.99 -24.51 17.98
N SER A 397 15.77 -24.95 17.02
CA SER A 397 16.83 -24.17 16.40
C SER A 397 16.66 -24.29 14.89
N ALA A 398 16.43 -23.17 14.22
CA ALA A 398 16.07 -23.17 12.80
C ALA A 398 16.80 -22.05 12.05
N VAL A 399 17.23 -22.38 10.82
CA VAL A 399 17.75 -21.42 9.83
C VAL A 399 16.72 -21.28 8.75
N GLY A 400 16.41 -20.04 8.36
CA GLY A 400 15.45 -19.75 7.30
C GLY A 400 15.98 -18.73 6.33
N ALA A 401 15.47 -18.79 5.10
CA ALA A 401 15.66 -17.77 4.07
C ALA A 401 14.31 -17.37 3.49
N ALA A 402 14.14 -16.09 3.14
CA ALA A 402 12.92 -15.64 2.48
C ALA A 402 13.25 -14.64 1.37
N PHE A 403 12.46 -14.73 0.30
CA PHE A 403 12.42 -13.78 -0.79
C PHE A 403 11.03 -13.13 -0.83
N LEU A 404 10.99 -11.81 -0.83
CA LEU A 404 9.78 -11.01 -0.90
C LEU A 404 9.84 -10.06 -2.10
N ARG A 405 8.80 -10.07 -2.93
CA ARG A 405 8.53 -9.05 -3.94
C ARG A 405 7.21 -8.38 -3.65
N ASP A 406 7.23 -7.05 -3.41
CA ASP A 406 6.04 -6.25 -3.11
C ASP A 406 5.96 -5.04 -4.05
N THR A 407 4.97 -5.06 -4.95
CA THR A 407 4.69 -4.01 -5.93
C THR A 407 3.33 -3.35 -5.71
N ARG A 408 2.73 -3.53 -4.53
CA ARG A 408 1.43 -2.94 -4.19
C ARG A 408 1.52 -1.43 -4.16
N ASP A 409 0.45 -0.78 -4.63
CA ASP A 409 0.30 0.69 -4.60
C ASP A 409 0.09 1.22 -3.18
N ASP A 410 -0.55 0.45 -2.31
CA ASP A 410 -0.78 0.78 -0.90
C ASP A 410 -0.61 -0.46 -0.02
N LEU A 411 -0.03 -0.29 1.18
CA LEU A 411 0.22 -1.40 2.10
C LEU A 411 -1.04 -1.82 2.88
N PHE A 412 -1.94 -0.88 3.16
CA PHE A 412 -3.14 -1.09 3.99
C PHE A 412 -4.39 -1.37 3.16
N ALA A 413 -4.53 -0.69 2.02
CA ALA A 413 -5.68 -0.81 1.13
C ALA A 413 -5.24 -0.97 -0.34
N PRO A 414 -4.52 -2.05 -0.68
CA PRO A 414 -3.98 -2.23 -2.02
C PRO A 414 -5.09 -2.31 -3.07
N GLY A 415 -4.93 -1.51 -4.14
CA GLY A 415 -5.81 -1.50 -5.30
C GLY A 415 -5.15 -2.10 -6.55
N LYS A 416 -3.82 -2.13 -6.60
CA LYS A 416 -3.03 -2.66 -7.73
C LYS A 416 -1.72 -3.27 -7.23
N GLY A 417 -1.22 -4.24 -7.98
CA GLY A 417 0.11 -4.82 -7.77
C GLY A 417 0.09 -6.23 -7.22
N TRP A 418 1.28 -6.69 -6.87
CA TRP A 418 1.56 -8.04 -6.40
C TRP A 418 2.30 -8.00 -5.07
N TYR A 419 2.00 -8.98 -4.24
CA TYR A 419 2.82 -9.38 -3.09
C TYR A 419 3.13 -10.86 -3.25
N ASN A 420 4.42 -11.22 -3.31
CA ASN A 420 4.86 -12.60 -3.40
C ASN A 420 5.96 -12.84 -2.38
N GLU A 421 5.75 -13.76 -1.46
CA GLU A 421 6.74 -14.20 -0.48
C GLU A 421 6.95 -15.72 -0.63
N VAL A 422 8.22 -16.11 -0.69
CA VAL A 422 8.63 -17.51 -0.59
C VAL A 422 9.57 -17.62 0.60
N ARG A 423 9.28 -18.54 1.49
CA ARG A 423 10.09 -18.79 2.70
C ARG A 423 10.48 -20.26 2.76
N PHE A 424 11.74 -20.49 3.03
CA PHE A 424 12.34 -21.80 3.29
C PHE A 424 12.89 -21.80 4.71
N GLU A 425 12.68 -22.88 5.48
CA GLU A 425 13.17 -23.04 6.84
C GLU A 425 13.57 -24.47 7.11
N VAL A 426 14.73 -24.66 7.75
CA VAL A 426 15.23 -25.95 8.22
C VAL A 426 15.47 -25.87 9.71
N ALA A 427 14.85 -26.75 10.47
CA ALA A 427 15.01 -26.87 11.92
C ALA A 427 15.70 -28.18 12.29
N GLY A 428 16.52 -28.13 13.31
CA GLY A 428 17.28 -29.28 13.82
C GLY A 428 18.52 -29.60 12.97
N GLY A 429 19.07 -30.80 13.12
CA GLY A 429 20.29 -31.22 12.42
C GLY A 429 21.48 -30.30 12.75
N PRO A 430 22.16 -29.75 11.72
CA PRO A 430 23.30 -28.84 11.93
C PRO A 430 22.94 -27.54 12.67
N ALA A 431 21.67 -27.12 12.64
CA ALA A 431 21.21 -25.94 13.37
C ALA A 431 21.06 -26.18 14.87
N GLY A 432 21.06 -27.43 15.34
CA GLY A 432 20.82 -27.81 16.73
C GLY A 432 19.34 -27.93 17.07
N GLY A 433 19.00 -28.06 18.37
CA GLY A 433 17.63 -28.22 18.84
C GLY A 433 17.09 -29.67 18.71
N LYS A 434 15.99 -29.92 19.43
CA LYS A 434 15.31 -31.23 19.43
C LYS A 434 14.27 -31.36 18.33
N THR A 435 13.61 -30.24 17.97
CA THR A 435 12.56 -30.20 16.92
C THR A 435 13.19 -30.22 15.53
N ARG A 436 12.72 -31.10 14.66
CA ARG A 436 13.26 -31.30 13.31
C ARG A 436 12.18 -31.20 12.25
N PHE A 437 12.34 -30.28 11.30
CA PHE A 437 11.50 -30.18 10.09
C PHE A 437 12.19 -29.42 8.97
N THR A 438 11.70 -29.58 7.77
CA THR A 438 11.98 -28.68 6.64
C THR A 438 10.65 -28.12 6.18
N ARG A 439 10.54 -26.79 6.06
CA ARG A 439 9.31 -26.10 5.68
C ARG A 439 9.53 -25.17 4.51
N VAL A 440 8.60 -25.24 3.55
CA VAL A 440 8.47 -24.26 2.47
C VAL A 440 7.08 -23.64 2.55
N THR A 441 7.01 -22.33 2.48
CA THR A 441 5.72 -21.61 2.38
C THR A 441 5.79 -20.58 1.28
N THR A 442 4.69 -20.42 0.53
CA THR A 442 4.49 -19.32 -0.40
C THR A 442 3.23 -18.55 -0.05
N ASP A 443 3.25 -17.24 -0.25
CA ASP A 443 2.09 -16.35 -0.13
C ASP A 443 2.11 -15.42 -1.34
N ALA A 444 1.18 -15.62 -2.28
CA ALA A 444 1.04 -14.83 -3.49
C ALA A 444 -0.29 -14.07 -3.42
N ARG A 445 -0.23 -12.73 -3.54
CA ARG A 445 -1.41 -11.87 -3.54
C ARG A 445 -1.41 -11.00 -4.78
N TYR A 446 -2.58 -10.82 -5.38
CA TYR A 446 -2.77 -10.01 -6.57
C TYR A 446 -3.92 -9.04 -6.39
N PHE A 447 -3.69 -7.80 -6.82
CA PHE A 447 -4.67 -6.71 -6.73
C PHE A 447 -4.79 -6.01 -8.08
N ARG A 448 -6.03 -5.76 -8.51
CA ARG A 448 -6.33 -5.06 -9.75
C ARG A 448 -7.62 -4.28 -9.63
N ARG A 449 -7.67 -3.10 -10.28
CA ARG A 449 -8.91 -2.33 -10.52
C ARG A 449 -9.41 -2.61 -11.93
N PRO A 450 -10.35 -3.55 -12.13
CA PRO A 450 -10.86 -3.90 -13.45
C PRO A 450 -11.73 -2.79 -14.05
N VAL A 451 -12.56 -2.14 -13.24
CA VAL A 451 -13.48 -1.08 -13.67
C VAL A 451 -13.58 -0.04 -12.56
N GLY A 452 -13.32 1.23 -12.88
CA GLY A 452 -13.39 2.33 -11.93
C GLY A 452 -12.58 2.05 -10.66
N ASP A 453 -13.22 2.24 -9.50
CA ASP A 453 -12.60 2.01 -8.19
C ASP A 453 -12.91 0.62 -7.59
N ILE A 454 -13.53 -0.27 -8.36
CA ILE A 454 -13.75 -1.66 -7.92
C ILE A 454 -12.40 -2.38 -7.90
N VAL A 455 -12.08 -3.01 -6.75
CA VAL A 455 -10.85 -3.77 -6.59
C VAL A 455 -11.15 -5.26 -6.56
N PHE A 456 -10.52 -6.01 -7.44
CA PHE A 456 -10.38 -7.45 -7.33
C PHE A 456 -9.09 -7.76 -6.56
N ALA A 457 -9.19 -8.57 -5.50
CA ALA A 457 -8.08 -9.02 -4.68
C ALA A 457 -8.11 -10.55 -4.61
N SER A 458 -6.95 -11.19 -4.76
CA SER A 458 -6.81 -12.63 -4.58
C SER A 458 -5.55 -12.99 -3.80
N GLN A 459 -5.60 -14.11 -3.08
CA GLN A 459 -4.47 -14.70 -2.37
C GLN A 459 -4.43 -16.19 -2.65
N LEU A 460 -3.22 -16.69 -2.84
CA LEU A 460 -2.90 -18.13 -2.82
C LEU A 460 -1.77 -18.34 -1.83
N ARG A 461 -2.00 -19.20 -0.84
CA ARG A 461 -1.00 -19.57 0.14
C ARG A 461 -0.83 -21.08 0.17
N LEU A 462 0.40 -21.52 -0.02
CA LEU A 462 0.78 -22.93 -0.02
C LEU A 462 1.84 -23.16 1.05
N GLY A 463 1.80 -24.31 1.70
CA GLY A 463 2.80 -24.69 2.68
C GLY A 463 3.02 -26.18 2.71
N VAL A 464 4.29 -26.56 2.81
CA VAL A 464 4.70 -27.96 3.01
C VAL A 464 5.70 -27.98 4.16
N SER A 465 5.44 -28.82 5.15
CA SER A 465 6.36 -29.07 6.25
C SER A 465 6.65 -30.57 6.32
N SER A 466 7.85 -30.95 5.92
CA SER A 466 8.31 -32.34 6.05
C SER A 466 8.86 -32.55 7.45
N ARG A 467 8.26 -33.40 8.22
CA ARG A 467 8.68 -33.76 9.58
C ARG A 467 9.29 -35.15 9.59
N ARG A 468 10.39 -35.32 10.31
CA ARG A 468 10.88 -36.63 10.68
C ARG A 468 10.23 -36.98 12.03
N ALA A 469 9.41 -37.98 12.04
CA ALA A 469 8.78 -38.77 13.09
C ALA A 469 9.06 -38.37 14.59
N ASP A 470 8.91 -37.09 14.94
CA ASP A 470 8.94 -36.68 16.34
C ASP A 470 7.50 -36.31 16.76
N LEU A 471 6.87 -37.22 17.51
CA LEU A 471 5.48 -37.12 17.98
C LEU A 471 5.36 -36.28 19.26
N SER A 472 6.37 -35.45 19.61
CA SER A 472 6.28 -34.63 20.80
C SER A 472 5.13 -33.61 20.69
N PRO A 473 4.36 -33.35 21.77
CA PRO A 473 3.27 -32.39 21.78
C PRO A 473 3.69 -30.99 21.30
N ILE A 474 4.93 -30.63 21.58
CA ILE A 474 5.49 -29.32 21.28
C ILE A 474 5.83 -29.16 19.80
N SER A 475 6.21 -30.21 19.09
CA SER A 475 6.37 -30.15 17.63
C SER A 475 5.03 -29.83 16.94
N SER A 476 3.90 -30.06 17.58
CA SER A 476 2.58 -29.70 17.08
C SER A 476 2.37 -28.18 16.99
N THR A 477 3.02 -27.38 17.84
CA THR A 477 2.91 -25.90 17.80
C THR A 477 3.45 -25.30 16.50
N GLU A 478 4.37 -26.01 15.84
CA GLU A 478 4.98 -25.58 14.58
C GLU A 478 4.19 -26.00 13.32
N ARG A 479 3.09 -26.75 13.47
CA ARG A 479 2.22 -27.12 12.36
C ARG A 479 1.37 -25.96 11.87
N PHE A 480 0.95 -26.02 10.60
CA PHE A 480 0.03 -25.04 10.04
C PHE A 480 -1.31 -25.04 10.75
N ARG A 481 -1.96 -23.89 10.78
CA ARG A 481 -3.30 -23.66 11.33
C ARG A 481 -4.14 -22.89 10.31
N LEU A 482 -5.42 -23.24 10.18
CA LEU A 482 -6.33 -22.66 9.20
C LEU A 482 -7.75 -22.57 9.76
N GLY A 483 -8.56 -21.68 9.22
CA GLY A 483 -9.88 -21.27 9.67
C GLY A 483 -9.85 -19.90 10.31
N GLY A 484 -10.92 -19.14 10.19
CA GLY A 484 -11.10 -17.84 10.83
C GLY A 484 -11.05 -16.64 9.92
N SER A 485 -11.07 -15.48 10.53
CA SER A 485 -11.32 -14.17 9.92
C SER A 485 -10.33 -13.74 8.83
N THR A 486 -9.12 -14.27 8.80
CA THR A 486 -8.06 -13.91 7.84
C THR A 486 -7.69 -15.05 6.90
N THR A 487 -8.39 -16.17 6.98
CA THR A 487 -8.09 -17.37 6.18
C THR A 487 -9.33 -17.88 5.47
N VAL A 488 -10.15 -18.77 6.10
CA VAL A 488 -11.40 -19.29 5.54
C VAL A 488 -12.55 -18.85 6.44
N ARG A 489 -13.19 -17.74 6.08
CA ARG A 489 -14.09 -16.95 6.95
C ARG A 489 -15.43 -17.63 7.31
N GLY A 490 -15.78 -18.71 6.64
CA GLY A 490 -16.97 -19.50 7.01
C GLY A 490 -16.76 -20.44 8.20
N TYR A 491 -15.52 -20.63 8.64
CA TYR A 491 -15.15 -21.59 9.67
C TYR A 491 -14.56 -20.88 10.89
N PRO A 492 -14.73 -21.43 12.11
CA PRO A 492 -14.13 -20.88 13.31
C PRO A 492 -12.62 -20.72 13.21
N GLU A 493 -12.04 -19.90 14.10
CA GLU A 493 -10.58 -19.74 14.15
C GLU A 493 -9.92 -21.11 14.40
N ARG A 494 -8.93 -21.47 13.54
CA ARG A 494 -8.12 -22.68 13.68
C ARG A 494 -8.89 -23.99 13.72
N SER A 495 -10.01 -24.09 13.03
CA SER A 495 -10.90 -25.26 13.05
C SER A 495 -10.76 -26.17 11.84
N LEU A 496 -9.85 -25.88 10.91
CA LEU A 496 -9.64 -26.70 9.72
C LEU A 496 -8.34 -27.51 9.81
N GLY A 497 -8.37 -28.76 9.32
CA GLY A 497 -7.26 -29.69 9.32
C GLY A 497 -7.53 -30.96 10.09
N VAL A 498 -6.48 -31.66 10.45
CA VAL A 498 -6.54 -32.92 11.20
C VAL A 498 -6.47 -32.61 12.71
N GLN A 499 -7.43 -33.13 13.47
CA GLN A 499 -7.45 -32.95 14.92
C GLN A 499 -6.34 -33.81 15.57
N ASP A 500 -5.49 -33.17 16.38
CA ASP A 500 -4.48 -33.88 17.15
C ASP A 500 -5.08 -34.47 18.46
N ARG A 501 -4.24 -35.22 19.19
CA ARG A 501 -4.66 -35.85 20.47
C ARG A 501 -5.06 -34.85 21.58
N PHE A 502 -4.81 -33.58 21.39
CA PHE A 502 -5.18 -32.50 22.32
C PHE A 502 -6.40 -31.70 21.85
N GLY A 503 -7.05 -32.13 20.76
CA GLY A 503 -8.23 -31.49 20.22
C GLY A 503 -7.94 -30.31 19.27
N ALA A 504 -6.67 -29.96 19.00
CA ALA A 504 -6.32 -28.87 18.15
C ALA A 504 -6.19 -29.30 16.67
N PHE A 505 -6.77 -28.52 15.74
CA PHE A 505 -6.71 -28.79 14.31
C PHE A 505 -5.41 -28.25 13.68
N ARG A 506 -4.70 -29.11 12.96
CA ARG A 506 -3.36 -28.81 12.42
C ARG A 506 -3.08 -29.61 11.14
N GLY A 507 -2.03 -29.21 10.40
CA GLY A 507 -1.52 -29.96 9.27
C GLY A 507 -0.08 -29.64 8.93
N ASP A 508 0.52 -30.51 8.14
CA ASP A 508 1.87 -30.37 7.59
C ASP A 508 1.84 -29.90 6.12
N LEU A 509 0.66 -30.03 5.48
CA LEU A 509 0.37 -29.48 4.15
C LEU A 509 -0.71 -28.39 4.32
N LEU A 510 -0.50 -27.24 3.69
CA LEU A 510 -1.40 -26.09 3.68
C LEU A 510 -1.78 -25.72 2.26
N PHE A 511 -3.07 -25.63 2.02
CA PHE A 511 -3.65 -24.96 0.87
C PHE A 511 -4.67 -23.92 1.32
N GLN A 512 -4.52 -22.66 0.86
CA GLN A 512 -5.45 -21.58 1.11
C GLN A 512 -5.57 -20.71 -0.14
N GLY A 513 -6.77 -20.51 -0.63
CA GLY A 513 -7.12 -19.59 -1.70
C GLY A 513 -8.21 -18.62 -1.25
N ASN A 514 -8.06 -17.34 -1.56
CA ASN A 514 -9.06 -16.31 -1.28
C ASN A 514 -9.26 -15.47 -2.53
N ALA A 515 -10.50 -15.11 -2.82
CA ALA A 515 -10.85 -14.15 -3.85
C ALA A 515 -11.89 -13.18 -3.29
N GLU A 516 -11.66 -11.88 -3.47
CA GLU A 516 -12.52 -10.82 -2.92
C GLU A 516 -12.73 -9.71 -3.95
N VAL A 517 -13.97 -9.26 -4.13
CA VAL A 517 -14.33 -8.07 -4.91
C VAL A 517 -14.74 -6.99 -3.93
N ARG A 518 -14.00 -5.87 -3.92
CA ARG A 518 -14.23 -4.70 -3.06
C ARG A 518 -14.88 -3.60 -3.88
N ILE A 519 -16.04 -3.12 -3.44
CA ILE A 519 -16.86 -2.13 -4.13
C ILE A 519 -17.00 -0.91 -3.23
N PRO A 520 -16.45 0.26 -3.61
CA PRO A 520 -16.73 1.50 -2.88
C PRO A 520 -18.20 1.90 -3.11
N ILE A 521 -18.89 2.35 -2.05
CA ILE A 521 -20.28 2.77 -2.11
C ILE A 521 -20.34 4.30 -2.08
N LYS A 522 -19.94 4.90 -0.96
CA LYS A 522 -19.93 6.35 -0.78
C LYS A 522 -18.93 6.78 0.28
N GLY A 523 -18.09 7.75 -0.05
CA GLY A 523 -17.09 8.30 0.88
C GLY A 523 -16.17 7.20 1.41
N VAL A 524 -16.20 6.98 2.72
CA VAL A 524 -15.34 6.01 3.41
C VAL A 524 -15.96 4.59 3.49
N VAL A 525 -17.20 4.42 3.02
CA VAL A 525 -17.95 3.16 3.13
C VAL A 525 -17.86 2.37 1.83
N GLY A 526 -17.58 1.09 1.94
CA GLY A 526 -17.58 0.11 0.87
C GLY A 526 -18.14 -1.23 1.33
N MET A 527 -18.30 -2.14 0.39
CA MET A 527 -18.64 -3.54 0.66
C MET A 527 -17.70 -4.47 -0.07
N ALA A 528 -17.64 -5.71 0.40
CA ALA A 528 -16.86 -6.76 -0.22
C ALA A 528 -17.66 -8.05 -0.30
N TYR A 529 -17.46 -8.79 -1.39
CA TYR A 529 -17.93 -10.17 -1.55
C TYR A 529 -16.73 -11.06 -1.73
N PHE A 530 -16.77 -12.25 -1.13
CA PHE A 530 -15.62 -13.13 -1.15
C PHE A 530 -15.98 -14.61 -1.27
N VAL A 531 -15.00 -15.35 -1.78
CA VAL A 531 -14.95 -16.81 -1.77
C VAL A 531 -13.60 -17.20 -1.18
N ASP A 532 -13.65 -18.03 -0.15
CA ASP A 532 -12.48 -18.56 0.52
C ASP A 532 -12.46 -20.08 0.39
N ILE A 533 -11.30 -20.66 0.14
CA ILE A 533 -11.09 -22.10 0.01
C ILE A 533 -9.83 -22.49 0.76
N GLY A 534 -9.83 -23.63 1.44
CA GLY A 534 -8.60 -24.14 2.04
C GLY A 534 -8.81 -25.35 2.93
N ASN A 535 -7.72 -26.03 3.20
CA ASN A 535 -7.65 -27.11 4.18
C ASN A 535 -6.19 -27.38 4.59
N LEU A 536 -6.02 -28.21 5.60
CA LEU A 536 -4.75 -28.73 6.08
C LEU A 536 -4.79 -30.25 6.11
N TRP A 537 -3.67 -30.86 5.74
CA TRP A 537 -3.52 -32.33 5.78
C TRP A 537 -2.19 -32.71 6.41
N ILE A 538 -2.08 -33.95 6.85
CA ILE A 538 -0.81 -34.52 7.33
C ILE A 538 -0.05 -35.12 6.17
N ASP A 539 -0.71 -35.92 5.32
CA ASP A 539 -0.14 -36.61 4.18
C ASP A 539 -0.82 -36.23 2.87
N TYR A 540 -0.14 -36.40 1.75
CA TYR A 540 -0.69 -36.11 0.42
C TYR A 540 -1.89 -36.99 0.06
N GLY A 541 -1.95 -38.22 0.57
CA GLY A 541 -3.09 -39.12 0.37
C GLY A 541 -4.40 -38.59 0.95
N ASP A 542 -4.32 -37.87 2.05
CA ASP A 542 -5.49 -37.31 2.76
C ASP A 542 -6.25 -36.24 1.92
N ILE A 543 -5.61 -35.66 0.91
CA ILE A 543 -6.21 -34.60 0.07
C ILE A 543 -7.44 -35.10 -0.68
N VAL A 544 -7.45 -36.36 -1.10
CA VAL A 544 -8.57 -36.98 -1.82
C VAL A 544 -9.74 -37.27 -0.88
N ASP A 545 -9.44 -37.75 0.31
CA ASP A 545 -10.46 -38.15 1.29
C ASP A 545 -11.08 -36.96 2.03
N ASP A 546 -10.30 -35.89 2.22
CA ASP A 546 -10.75 -34.65 2.86
C ASP A 546 -10.44 -33.43 1.98
N PRO A 547 -11.28 -33.13 0.97
CA PRO A 547 -11.03 -32.07 0.01
C PRO A 547 -11.04 -30.67 0.65
N PRO A 548 -10.48 -29.63 -0.03
CA PRO A 548 -10.51 -28.26 0.47
C PRO A 548 -11.92 -27.78 0.80
N LYS A 549 -12.06 -27.10 1.94
CA LYS A 549 -13.32 -26.53 2.40
C LYS A 549 -13.54 -25.17 1.75
N VAL A 550 -14.78 -24.89 1.36
CA VAL A 550 -15.18 -23.66 0.69
C VAL A 550 -16.11 -22.86 1.58
N ALA A 551 -15.91 -21.56 1.62
CA ALA A 551 -16.82 -20.60 2.25
C ALA A 551 -17.07 -19.43 1.31
N VAL A 552 -18.26 -18.84 1.40
CA VAL A 552 -18.65 -17.62 0.68
C VAL A 552 -19.19 -16.61 1.67
N GLY A 553 -19.11 -15.35 1.31
CA GLY A 553 -19.63 -14.31 2.19
C GLY A 553 -19.55 -12.91 1.62
N GLY A 554 -19.96 -11.98 2.47
CA GLY A 554 -19.90 -10.56 2.18
C GLY A 554 -19.69 -9.76 3.46
N GLY A 555 -19.35 -8.50 3.30
CA GLY A 555 -19.11 -7.64 4.46
C GLY A 555 -19.00 -6.17 4.11
N LEU A 556 -19.08 -5.36 5.15
CA LEU A 556 -18.90 -3.92 5.08
C LEU A 556 -17.46 -3.54 5.35
N ARG A 557 -17.02 -2.47 4.71
CA ARG A 557 -15.70 -1.85 4.86
C ARG A 557 -15.88 -0.37 5.17
N VAL A 558 -15.23 0.10 6.23
CA VAL A 558 -15.18 1.52 6.58
C VAL A 558 -13.73 1.95 6.61
N GLN A 559 -13.32 2.81 5.70
CA GLN A 559 -11.96 3.34 5.65
C GLN A 559 -11.73 4.29 6.82
N THR A 560 -10.69 4.04 7.60
CA THR A 560 -10.27 4.90 8.71
C THR A 560 -8.80 5.32 8.54
N PRO A 561 -8.32 6.36 9.23
CA PRO A 561 -6.91 6.77 9.15
C PRO A 561 -5.91 5.69 9.58
N ILE A 562 -6.36 4.67 10.32
CA ILE A 562 -5.52 3.55 10.81
C ILE A 562 -5.72 2.27 9.99
N GLY A 563 -6.45 2.33 8.89
CA GLY A 563 -6.78 1.20 8.02
C GLY A 563 -8.28 0.90 7.98
N PRO A 564 -8.76 0.04 7.06
CA PRO A 564 -10.17 -0.29 6.97
C PRO A 564 -10.65 -1.12 8.16
N VAL A 565 -11.77 -0.73 8.75
CA VAL A 565 -12.55 -1.60 9.67
C VAL A 565 -13.49 -2.43 8.81
N ARG A 566 -13.54 -3.74 9.05
CA ARG A 566 -14.40 -4.66 8.33
C ARG A 566 -15.35 -5.43 9.25
N VAL A 567 -16.53 -5.69 8.75
CA VAL A 567 -17.53 -6.58 9.34
C VAL A 567 -17.91 -7.59 8.27
N ASP A 568 -17.52 -8.84 8.43
CA ASP A 568 -17.73 -9.91 7.45
C ASP A 568 -18.69 -10.96 7.99
N ILE A 569 -19.57 -11.49 7.14
CA ILE A 569 -20.36 -12.68 7.37
C ILE A 569 -19.92 -13.72 6.36
N GLY A 570 -19.39 -14.86 6.86
CA GLY A 570 -18.95 -15.98 6.04
C GLY A 570 -19.78 -17.23 6.32
N ALA A 571 -20.29 -17.87 5.28
CA ALA A 571 -21.05 -19.10 5.35
C ALA A 571 -20.24 -20.28 4.77
N PRO A 572 -20.11 -21.42 5.47
CA PRO A 572 -19.47 -22.61 4.92
C PRO A 572 -20.37 -23.25 3.85
N LEU A 573 -19.79 -23.61 2.73
CA LEU A 573 -20.45 -24.38 1.66
C LEU A 573 -20.16 -25.89 1.79
N SER A 574 -18.98 -26.25 2.30
CA SER A 574 -18.60 -27.65 2.52
C SER A 574 -19.06 -28.10 3.91
N ARG A 575 -19.77 -29.22 3.97
CA ARG A 575 -20.26 -29.79 5.24
C ARG A 575 -19.09 -30.47 5.97
N LEU A 576 -18.89 -30.12 7.23
CA LEU A 576 -18.06 -30.87 8.18
C LEU A 576 -18.96 -31.61 9.15
N ARG A 577 -18.68 -32.89 9.41
CA ARG A 577 -19.59 -33.79 10.20
C ARG A 577 -19.83 -33.29 11.63
N ASP A 578 -18.86 -32.55 12.22
CA ASP A 578 -18.85 -32.23 13.66
C ASP A 578 -18.70 -30.71 13.96
N LEU A 579 -18.73 -29.82 12.96
CA LEU A 579 -18.64 -28.38 13.18
C LEU A 579 -19.96 -27.67 12.90
N ASP A 580 -20.25 -26.67 13.74
CA ASP A 580 -21.38 -25.76 13.57
C ASP A 580 -21.34 -25.08 12.18
N GLN A 581 -22.36 -25.33 11.36
CA GLN A 581 -22.52 -24.88 9.99
C GLN A 581 -23.14 -23.47 9.89
N ASN A 582 -23.36 -22.80 11.01
CA ASN A 582 -23.93 -21.46 11.00
C ASN A 582 -22.95 -20.45 10.42
N PRO A 583 -23.44 -19.44 9.71
CA PRO A 583 -22.60 -18.35 9.25
C PRO A 583 -21.84 -17.70 10.42
N LYS A 584 -20.57 -17.35 10.17
CA LYS A 584 -19.70 -16.70 11.17
C LYS A 584 -19.62 -15.21 10.92
N LEU A 585 -19.79 -14.43 11.99
CA LEU A 585 -19.62 -12.98 11.97
C LEU A 585 -18.23 -12.61 12.48
N TRP A 586 -17.53 -11.79 11.70
CA TRP A 586 -16.19 -11.32 12.02
C TRP A 586 -16.14 -9.80 12.03
N VAL A 587 -15.51 -9.23 13.05
CA VAL A 587 -15.17 -7.80 13.11
C VAL A 587 -13.65 -7.70 13.23
N ALA A 588 -13.01 -6.98 12.33
CA ALA A 588 -11.55 -6.85 12.32
C ALA A 588 -11.09 -5.52 11.74
N LEU A 589 -9.86 -5.13 12.08
CA LEU A 589 -9.12 -4.00 11.50
C LEU A 589 -8.20 -4.52 10.39
N GLY A 590 -8.17 -3.84 9.27
CA GLY A 590 -7.41 -4.24 8.08
C GLY A 590 -8.23 -5.09 7.10
N ASN A 591 -7.64 -5.37 5.93
CA ASN A 591 -8.21 -6.33 4.99
C ASN A 591 -7.94 -7.77 5.46
N ALA A 592 -8.62 -8.75 4.85
CA ALA A 592 -8.42 -10.16 5.20
C ALA A 592 -7.02 -10.63 4.80
N PHE A 593 -6.50 -10.09 3.68
CA PHE A 593 -5.16 -10.36 3.17
C PHE A 593 -4.60 -9.17 2.37
#